data_c4c0e557282674246abb9354a1a2823e
#
_entry.id   c4c0e557282674246abb9354a1a2823e
#
_cell.length_a   1.000
_cell.length_b   1.000
_cell.length_c   1.000
_cell.angle_alpha   90.00
_cell.angle_beta   90.00
_cell.angle_gamma   90.00
#
_symmetry.space_group_name_H-M   'P 1'
#
loop_
_entity.id
_entity.type
_entity.pdbx_description
1 polymer ?
#
loop_
_entity_poly.entity_id
_entity_poly.type
_entity_poly.pdbx_seq_one_letter_code
_entity_poly.pdbx_strand_id
1 'polypeptide(L)'
;MEVDIQSKKILLKEKVDQIIFWIKKKVLSAKKNGVIFGLSGGLDSAVIAALCQKAFPDNTMALILPCESTNDDINDAMSIVKKYHLSYKNIDLTPIYHQLLSIMDTTFNNRMAKANIKPRLRMIALYYFASIFGYLVVGTGNKSEISVGYFTKYGDGGVDILPLGNILKSEVIEIAQFLEIPQNIISKPPSGGLWENQTDEEEMGFSYKQLDNFLKNGEITDKKTEKLILTMSQSSVHKRNRPPAFKFKK
;
A
#
# COMPACT_ATOMS: atom_id res chain seq x y z
N MET A 1 -10.08 -28.52 -17.54
CA MET A 1 -9.54 -27.15 -17.79
C MET A 1 -10.61 -26.08 -17.61
N GLU A 2 -11.75 -26.09 -18.30
CA GLU A 2 -12.84 -25.09 -18.10
C GLU A 2 -13.47 -25.12 -16.70
N VAL A 3 -13.70 -26.30 -16.13
CA VAL A 3 -14.25 -26.46 -14.76
C VAL A 3 -13.31 -25.86 -13.70
N ASP A 4 -12.00 -25.96 -13.90
CA ASP A 4 -10.98 -25.44 -12.98
C ASP A 4 -10.91 -23.89 -13.03
N ILE A 5 -11.03 -23.33 -14.22
CA ILE A 5 -11.08 -21.86 -14.42
C ILE A 5 -12.33 -21.25 -13.77
N GLN A 6 -13.49 -21.90 -13.94
CA GLN A 6 -14.75 -21.44 -13.36
C GLN A 6 -14.71 -21.50 -11.83
N SER A 7 -14.17 -22.57 -11.27
CA SER A 7 -14.02 -22.74 -9.83
C SER A 7 -13.07 -21.68 -9.23
N LYS A 8 -11.95 -21.39 -9.89
CA LYS A 8 -11.01 -20.34 -9.49
C LYS A 8 -11.67 -18.96 -9.52
N LYS A 9 -12.49 -18.67 -10.53
CA LYS A 9 -13.20 -17.37 -10.66
C LYS A 9 -14.24 -17.19 -9.56
N ILE A 10 -14.96 -18.24 -9.18
CA ILE A 10 -15.92 -18.22 -8.06
C ILE A 10 -15.18 -17.94 -6.75
N LEU A 11 -14.07 -18.62 -6.47
CA LEU A 11 -13.28 -18.43 -5.26
C LEU A 11 -12.71 -17.01 -5.16
N LEU A 12 -12.23 -16.43 -6.26
CA LEU A 12 -11.75 -15.04 -6.29
C LEU A 12 -12.89 -14.05 -6.04
N LYS A 13 -14.07 -14.29 -6.60
CA LYS A 13 -15.27 -13.47 -6.33
C LYS A 13 -15.60 -13.46 -4.86
N GLU A 14 -15.67 -14.65 -4.23
CA GLU A 14 -15.96 -14.77 -2.79
C GLU A 14 -14.90 -14.03 -1.94
N LYS A 15 -13.62 -14.17 -2.27
CA LYS A 15 -12.52 -13.46 -1.60
C LYS A 15 -12.70 -11.94 -1.70
N VAL A 16 -12.99 -11.41 -2.88
CA VAL A 16 -13.23 -9.98 -3.11
C VAL A 16 -14.46 -9.50 -2.32
N ASP A 17 -15.56 -10.25 -2.35
CA ASP A 17 -16.78 -9.91 -1.62
C ASP A 17 -16.55 -9.90 -0.10
N GLN A 18 -15.75 -10.83 0.44
CA GLN A 18 -15.33 -10.85 1.85
C GLN A 18 -14.51 -9.63 2.23
N ILE A 19 -13.55 -9.20 1.37
CA ILE A 19 -12.76 -8.00 1.63
C ILE A 19 -13.65 -6.76 1.64
N ILE A 20 -14.54 -6.61 0.67
CA ILE A 20 -15.51 -5.50 0.59
C ILE A 20 -16.38 -5.46 1.84
N PHE A 21 -16.93 -6.60 2.25
CA PHE A 21 -17.72 -6.69 3.48
C PHE A 21 -16.90 -6.31 4.72
N TRP A 22 -15.65 -6.77 4.79
CA TRP A 22 -14.76 -6.44 5.91
C TRP A 22 -14.46 -4.93 5.97
N ILE A 23 -14.22 -4.26 4.83
CA ILE A 23 -14.02 -2.81 4.75
C ILE A 23 -15.27 -2.10 5.32
N LYS A 24 -16.48 -2.45 4.84
CA LYS A 24 -17.74 -1.88 5.32
C LYS A 24 -17.89 -2.04 6.83
N LYS A 25 -17.67 -3.25 7.34
CA LYS A 25 -17.77 -3.55 8.77
C LYS A 25 -16.82 -2.70 9.61
N LYS A 26 -15.55 -2.52 9.16
CA LYS A 26 -14.53 -1.73 9.88
C LYS A 26 -14.90 -0.25 9.93
N VAL A 27 -15.31 0.32 8.82
CA VAL A 27 -15.72 1.73 8.73
C VAL A 27 -16.94 2.01 9.62
N LEU A 28 -17.97 1.19 9.52
CA LEU A 28 -19.18 1.35 10.34
C LEU A 28 -18.90 1.15 11.84
N SER A 29 -18.06 0.17 12.20
CA SER A 29 -17.65 -0.05 13.60
C SER A 29 -16.87 1.13 14.18
N ALA A 30 -16.15 1.88 13.35
CA ALA A 30 -15.46 3.11 13.74
C ALA A 30 -16.38 4.34 13.72
N LYS A 31 -17.67 4.18 13.45
CA LYS A 31 -18.67 5.27 13.31
C LYS A 31 -18.21 6.31 12.27
N LYS A 32 -17.63 5.82 11.16
CA LYS A 32 -17.22 6.63 10.04
C LYS A 32 -18.14 6.43 8.84
N ASN A 33 -18.12 7.41 7.90
CA ASN A 33 -19.09 7.46 6.82
C ASN A 33 -18.55 6.92 5.49
N GLY A 34 -17.23 6.76 5.36
CA GLY A 34 -16.58 6.37 4.12
C GLY A 34 -15.08 6.14 4.28
N VAL A 35 -14.39 6.12 3.18
CA VAL A 35 -12.97 5.76 3.07
C VAL A 35 -12.17 6.76 2.25
N ILE A 36 -10.90 6.93 2.63
CA ILE A 36 -9.93 7.73 1.88
C ILE A 36 -8.61 6.98 1.78
N PHE A 37 -7.95 7.07 0.63
CA PHE A 37 -6.66 6.40 0.38
C PHE A 37 -5.79 7.19 -0.58
N GLY A 38 -4.48 6.92 -0.55
CA GLY A 38 -3.54 7.42 -1.54
C GLY A 38 -3.58 6.57 -2.80
N LEU A 39 -3.75 7.20 -3.96
CA LEU A 39 -3.74 6.55 -5.28
C LEU A 39 -2.43 6.91 -5.98
N SER A 40 -1.48 5.96 -5.98
CA SER A 40 -0.12 6.17 -6.48
C SER A 40 0.08 5.84 -7.96
N GLY A 41 -0.91 5.19 -8.61
CA GLY A 41 -0.74 4.57 -9.94
C GLY A 41 -0.13 3.16 -9.89
N GLY A 42 0.27 2.66 -8.72
CA GLY A 42 0.74 1.29 -8.53
C GLY A 42 -0.41 0.29 -8.30
N LEU A 43 -0.09 -1.01 -8.47
CA LEU A 43 -1.04 -2.12 -8.43
C LEU A 43 -1.89 -2.17 -7.15
N ASP A 44 -1.24 -2.12 -5.97
CA ASP A 44 -1.93 -2.26 -4.69
C ASP A 44 -2.93 -1.13 -4.47
N SER A 45 -2.54 0.11 -4.80
CA SER A 45 -3.43 1.28 -4.71
C SER A 45 -4.60 1.20 -5.69
N ALA A 46 -4.39 0.64 -6.88
CA ALA A 46 -5.46 0.42 -7.86
C ALA A 46 -6.47 -0.64 -7.39
N VAL A 47 -6.00 -1.73 -6.77
CA VAL A 47 -6.86 -2.75 -6.15
C VAL A 47 -7.67 -2.17 -4.99
N ILE A 48 -7.02 -1.40 -4.10
CA ILE A 48 -7.71 -0.70 -2.99
C ILE A 48 -8.76 0.26 -3.54
N ALA A 49 -8.48 1.00 -4.61
CA ALA A 49 -9.44 1.89 -5.26
C ALA A 49 -10.72 1.17 -5.69
N ALA A 50 -10.57 0.04 -6.39
CA ALA A 50 -11.70 -0.78 -6.84
C ALA A 50 -12.50 -1.38 -5.68
N LEU A 51 -11.83 -1.88 -4.64
CA LEU A 51 -12.48 -2.46 -3.46
C LEU A 51 -13.23 -1.39 -2.65
N CYS A 52 -12.62 -0.23 -2.43
CA CYS A 52 -13.22 0.88 -1.70
C CYS A 52 -14.43 1.45 -2.44
N GLN A 53 -14.33 1.63 -3.77
CA GLN A 53 -15.46 2.09 -4.57
C GLN A 53 -16.65 1.13 -4.53
N LYS A 54 -16.41 -0.19 -4.53
CA LYS A 54 -17.47 -1.20 -4.36
C LYS A 54 -18.03 -1.20 -2.92
N ALA A 55 -17.21 -0.88 -1.93
CA ALA A 55 -17.67 -0.80 -0.53
C ALA A 55 -18.50 0.46 -0.25
N PHE A 56 -18.09 1.62 -0.73
CA PHE A 56 -18.70 2.92 -0.48
C PHE A 56 -18.76 3.75 -1.78
N PRO A 57 -19.72 3.46 -2.70
CA PRO A 57 -19.78 4.13 -4.00
C PRO A 57 -19.80 5.67 -3.93
N ASP A 58 -20.53 6.22 -2.95
CA ASP A 58 -20.74 7.67 -2.80
C ASP A 58 -19.75 8.32 -1.80
N ASN A 59 -19.08 7.50 -0.98
CA ASN A 59 -18.24 7.97 0.13
C ASN A 59 -16.82 7.39 0.06
N THR A 60 -16.25 7.40 -1.16
CA THR A 60 -14.86 7.03 -1.43
C THR A 60 -14.11 8.22 -1.99
N MET A 61 -12.97 8.58 -1.38
CA MET A 61 -12.10 9.66 -1.83
C MET A 61 -10.70 9.14 -2.13
N ALA A 62 -10.22 9.35 -3.34
CA ALA A 62 -8.83 9.08 -3.73
C ALA A 62 -8.00 10.37 -3.63
N LEU A 63 -6.81 10.30 -3.03
CA LEU A 63 -5.84 11.38 -3.10
C LEU A 63 -4.67 10.97 -3.99
N ILE A 64 -4.43 11.73 -5.04
CA ILE A 64 -3.22 11.68 -5.86
C ILE A 64 -2.28 12.71 -5.27
N LEU A 65 -1.17 12.25 -4.68
CA LEU A 65 -0.26 13.05 -3.88
C LEU A 65 1.17 12.96 -4.44
N PRO A 66 1.41 13.54 -5.64
CA PRO A 66 2.76 13.56 -6.22
C PRO A 66 3.73 14.28 -5.28
N CYS A 67 4.94 13.74 -5.18
CA CYS A 67 6.06 14.31 -4.44
C CYS A 67 7.33 13.86 -5.17
N GLU A 68 7.76 14.63 -6.15
CA GLU A 68 8.74 14.25 -7.17
C GLU A 68 8.37 12.94 -7.90
N SER A 69 7.07 12.73 -8.12
CA SER A 69 6.55 11.56 -8.83
C SER A 69 6.63 11.74 -10.34
N THR A 70 6.69 10.62 -11.08
CA THR A 70 6.71 10.65 -12.54
C THR A 70 5.33 11.00 -13.12
N ASN A 71 5.30 11.54 -14.33
CA ASN A 71 4.05 11.77 -15.05
C ASN A 71 3.30 10.45 -15.33
N ASP A 72 4.02 9.36 -15.55
CA ASP A 72 3.43 8.04 -15.79
C ASP A 72 2.66 7.53 -14.57
N ASP A 73 3.17 7.72 -13.36
CA ASP A 73 2.47 7.37 -12.13
C ASP A 73 1.17 8.16 -11.98
N ILE A 74 1.21 9.46 -12.29
CA ILE A 74 0.03 10.33 -12.23
C ILE A 74 -0.99 9.91 -13.30
N ASN A 75 -0.55 9.60 -14.52
CA ASN A 75 -1.41 9.14 -15.61
C ASN A 75 -2.07 7.79 -15.29
N ASP A 76 -1.31 6.85 -14.72
CA ASP A 76 -1.82 5.56 -14.25
C ASP A 76 -2.89 5.76 -13.16
N ALA A 77 -2.63 6.61 -12.16
CA ALA A 77 -3.60 6.96 -11.14
C ALA A 77 -4.88 7.57 -11.74
N MET A 78 -4.74 8.50 -12.69
CA MET A 78 -5.88 9.10 -13.37
C MET A 78 -6.68 8.10 -14.24
N SER A 79 -6.03 7.07 -14.78
CA SER A 79 -6.71 6.00 -15.50
C SER A 79 -7.65 5.19 -14.58
N ILE A 80 -7.22 4.95 -13.35
CA ILE A 80 -8.03 4.30 -12.30
C ILE A 80 -9.19 5.20 -11.85
N VAL A 81 -8.92 6.50 -11.65
CA VAL A 81 -9.99 7.48 -11.36
C VAL A 81 -11.11 7.43 -12.39
N LYS A 82 -10.74 7.46 -13.68
CA LYS A 82 -11.70 7.40 -14.79
C LYS A 82 -12.43 6.06 -14.82
N LYS A 83 -11.71 4.93 -14.69
CA LYS A 83 -12.29 3.59 -14.79
C LYS A 83 -13.34 3.33 -13.72
N TYR A 84 -13.10 3.77 -12.49
CA TYR A 84 -13.98 3.50 -11.34
C TYR A 84 -14.84 4.71 -10.94
N HIS A 85 -14.82 5.80 -11.73
CA HIS A 85 -15.58 7.04 -11.46
C HIS A 85 -15.36 7.57 -10.03
N LEU A 86 -14.09 7.61 -9.60
CA LEU A 86 -13.73 8.01 -8.24
C LEU A 86 -13.82 9.51 -8.03
N SER A 87 -14.36 9.92 -6.88
CA SER A 87 -14.09 11.26 -6.36
C SER A 87 -12.62 11.36 -5.97
N TYR A 88 -11.93 12.42 -6.39
CA TYR A 88 -10.50 12.56 -6.14
C TYR A 88 -10.03 14.00 -5.92
N LYS A 89 -8.86 14.14 -5.33
CA LYS A 89 -8.07 15.38 -5.33
C LYS A 89 -6.64 15.07 -5.78
N ASN A 90 -6.07 15.98 -6.56
CA ASN A 90 -4.66 15.92 -6.95
C ASN A 90 -3.94 17.09 -6.27
N ILE A 91 -2.96 16.80 -5.42
CA ILE A 91 -2.25 17.79 -4.59
C ILE A 91 -0.76 17.51 -4.66
N ASP A 92 -0.01 18.37 -5.33
CA ASP A 92 1.44 18.27 -5.42
C ASP A 92 2.09 18.63 -4.09
N LEU A 93 2.79 17.68 -3.49
CA LEU A 93 3.52 17.82 -2.23
C LEU A 93 5.00 18.18 -2.44
N THR A 94 5.46 18.30 -3.69
CA THR A 94 6.85 18.61 -4.02
C THR A 94 7.32 19.94 -3.41
N PRO A 95 6.53 21.04 -3.46
CA PRO A 95 6.96 22.31 -2.87
C PRO A 95 7.20 22.22 -1.35
N ILE A 96 6.27 21.58 -0.60
CA ILE A 96 6.42 21.46 0.85
C ILE A 96 7.56 20.49 1.23
N TYR A 97 7.80 19.46 0.41
CA TYR A 97 8.93 18.56 0.59
C TYR A 97 10.27 19.29 0.48
N HIS A 98 10.47 20.12 -0.55
CA HIS A 98 11.67 20.91 -0.70
C HIS A 98 11.81 21.97 0.39
N GLN A 99 10.72 22.63 0.75
CA GLN A 99 10.74 23.60 1.86
C GLN A 99 11.13 22.92 3.18
N LEU A 100 10.60 21.73 3.47
CA LEU A 100 10.96 20.99 4.67
C LEU A 100 12.45 20.60 4.66
N LEU A 101 12.97 20.14 3.52
CA LEU A 101 14.39 19.82 3.39
C LEU A 101 15.30 21.04 3.57
N SER A 102 14.87 22.23 3.11
CA SER A 102 15.69 23.45 3.24
C SER A 102 15.87 23.94 4.67
N ILE A 103 14.95 23.59 5.58
CA ILE A 103 15.03 23.95 7.00
C ILE A 103 15.66 22.89 7.88
N MET A 104 15.87 21.66 7.32
CA MET A 104 16.55 20.60 8.04
C MET A 104 18.06 20.66 7.80
N ASP A 105 18.85 20.16 8.78
CA ASP A 105 20.29 20.03 8.60
C ASP A 105 20.58 18.98 7.51
N THR A 106 21.08 19.45 6.37
CA THR A 106 21.40 18.63 5.20
C THR A 106 22.87 18.20 5.13
N THR A 107 23.66 18.43 6.20
CA THR A 107 25.07 17.96 6.27
C THR A 107 25.17 16.46 6.14
N PHE A 108 24.13 15.73 6.60
CA PHE A 108 24.01 14.28 6.44
C PHE A 108 23.30 13.92 5.13
N ASN A 109 24.05 13.54 4.10
CA ASN A 109 23.47 13.13 2.82
C ASN A 109 22.94 11.68 2.88
N ASN A 110 21.82 11.46 3.58
CA ASN A 110 21.15 10.15 3.68
C ASN A 110 19.93 10.11 2.77
N ARG A 111 20.05 9.43 1.63
CA ARG A 111 18.98 9.28 0.62
C ARG A 111 17.69 8.71 1.23
N MET A 112 17.80 7.66 2.04
CA MET A 112 16.64 6.99 2.66
C MET A 112 15.92 7.90 3.67
N ALA A 113 16.66 8.69 4.45
CA ALA A 113 16.07 9.65 5.38
C ALA A 113 15.23 10.70 4.63
N LYS A 114 15.77 11.26 3.53
CA LYS A 114 15.04 12.20 2.66
C LYS A 114 13.83 11.53 2.01
N ALA A 115 13.99 10.35 1.45
CA ALA A 115 12.93 9.60 0.78
C ALA A 115 11.75 9.30 1.71
N ASN A 116 12.02 8.91 2.96
CA ASN A 116 11.00 8.60 3.97
C ASN A 116 10.16 9.83 4.43
N ILE A 117 10.52 11.03 4.04
CA ILE A 117 9.68 12.22 4.26
C ILE A 117 8.44 12.18 3.36
N LYS A 118 8.60 11.76 2.09
CA LYS A 118 7.51 11.73 1.10
C LYS A 118 6.28 10.96 1.57
N PRO A 119 6.37 9.67 1.99
CA PRO A 119 5.20 8.94 2.48
C PRO A 119 4.61 9.53 3.78
N ARG A 120 5.41 10.19 4.62
CA ARG A 120 4.92 10.90 5.82
C ARG A 120 4.12 12.15 5.47
N LEU A 121 4.53 12.91 4.47
CA LEU A 121 3.74 14.04 3.95
C LEU A 121 2.42 13.56 3.34
N ARG A 122 2.44 12.45 2.60
CA ARG A 122 1.21 11.81 2.08
C ARG A 122 0.27 11.41 3.21
N MET A 123 0.78 10.79 4.27
CA MET A 123 0.00 10.41 5.45
C MET A 123 -0.65 11.62 6.11
N ILE A 124 0.06 12.73 6.29
CA ILE A 124 -0.49 13.98 6.85
C ILE A 124 -1.67 14.46 6.01
N ALA A 125 -1.52 14.52 4.67
CA ALA A 125 -2.60 14.94 3.78
C ALA A 125 -3.82 14.00 3.87
N LEU A 126 -3.60 12.67 3.91
CA LEU A 126 -4.67 11.69 4.06
C LEU A 126 -5.46 11.90 5.34
N TYR A 127 -4.80 12.05 6.49
CA TYR A 127 -5.47 12.25 7.77
C TYR A 127 -6.15 13.62 7.90
N TYR A 128 -5.61 14.65 7.24
CA TYR A 128 -6.27 15.95 7.17
C TYR A 128 -7.65 15.83 6.51
N PHE A 129 -7.71 15.24 5.31
CA PHE A 129 -8.99 15.07 4.61
C PHE A 129 -9.89 14.00 5.25
N ALA A 130 -9.32 12.93 5.81
CA ALA A 130 -10.07 11.94 6.58
C ALA A 130 -10.84 12.59 7.73
N SER A 131 -10.22 13.55 8.42
CA SER A 131 -10.86 14.30 9.51
C SER A 131 -11.99 15.19 9.01
N ILE A 132 -11.80 15.87 7.86
CA ILE A 132 -12.84 16.75 7.27
C ILE A 132 -14.08 15.93 6.86
N PHE A 133 -13.88 14.78 6.19
CA PHE A 133 -14.99 13.99 5.65
C PHE A 133 -15.57 12.98 6.66
N GLY A 134 -14.92 12.77 7.80
CA GLY A 134 -15.29 11.70 8.73
C GLY A 134 -15.04 10.31 8.17
N TYR A 135 -13.96 10.13 7.39
CA TYR A 135 -13.57 8.90 6.71
C TYR A 135 -12.46 8.16 7.46
N LEU A 136 -12.30 6.85 7.17
CA LEU A 136 -11.12 6.09 7.58
C LEU A 136 -10.04 6.12 6.49
N VAL A 137 -8.77 6.21 6.91
CA VAL A 137 -7.62 6.07 6.02
C VAL A 137 -7.37 4.60 5.74
N VAL A 138 -7.45 4.23 4.46
CA VAL A 138 -7.20 2.86 3.99
C VAL A 138 -5.78 2.76 3.43
N GLY A 139 -5.01 1.85 4.01
CA GLY A 139 -3.66 1.56 3.53
C GLY A 139 -3.64 0.54 2.40
N THR A 140 -2.59 0.62 1.60
CA THR A 140 -2.37 -0.24 0.42
C THR A 140 -1.41 -1.39 0.69
N GLY A 141 -0.73 -1.42 1.85
CA GLY A 141 0.27 -2.43 2.18
C GLY A 141 -0.30 -3.85 2.17
N ASN A 142 0.39 -4.75 1.51
CA ASN A 142 0.05 -6.17 1.42
C ASN A 142 0.87 -7.01 2.43
N LYS A 143 0.52 -8.30 2.57
CA LYS A 143 1.17 -9.22 3.52
C LYS A 143 2.66 -9.34 3.27
N SER A 144 3.07 -9.42 2.00
CA SER A 144 4.48 -9.63 1.64
C SER A 144 5.33 -8.45 2.10
N GLU A 145 4.92 -7.22 1.79
CA GLU A 145 5.59 -5.97 2.23
C GLU A 145 5.62 -5.85 3.75
N ILE A 146 4.47 -6.06 4.41
CA ILE A 146 4.35 -5.96 5.87
C ILE A 146 5.25 -6.96 6.57
N SER A 147 5.37 -8.19 6.05
CA SER A 147 6.14 -9.28 6.67
C SER A 147 7.63 -8.96 6.82
N VAL A 148 8.19 -8.23 5.87
CA VAL A 148 9.60 -7.80 5.88
C VAL A 148 9.78 -6.33 6.29
N GLY A 149 8.67 -5.64 6.60
CA GLY A 149 8.69 -4.23 6.99
C GLY A 149 9.07 -3.28 5.86
N TYR A 150 8.78 -3.67 4.62
CA TYR A 150 8.99 -2.84 3.44
C TYR A 150 7.89 -1.78 3.32
N PHE A 151 7.94 -0.82 4.22
CA PHE A 151 7.09 0.36 4.30
C PHE A 151 7.71 1.40 5.24
N THR A 152 7.31 2.65 5.13
CA THR A 152 7.72 3.73 6.03
C THR A 152 6.81 3.79 7.25
N LYS A 153 7.39 3.55 8.43
CA LYS A 153 6.67 3.70 9.71
C LYS A 153 6.13 5.13 9.85
N TYR A 154 4.84 5.26 10.14
CA TYR A 154 4.12 6.53 10.21
C TYR A 154 4.14 7.33 8.88
N GLY A 155 4.38 6.64 7.76
CA GLY A 155 4.15 7.13 6.42
C GLY A 155 3.01 6.31 5.81
N ASP A 156 3.32 5.52 4.78
CA ASP A 156 2.38 4.56 4.19
C ASP A 156 1.93 3.43 5.14
N GLY A 157 2.70 3.16 6.21
CA GLY A 157 2.27 2.31 7.33
C GLY A 157 1.38 3.02 8.37
N GLY A 158 1.17 4.33 8.24
CA GLY A 158 0.31 5.13 9.13
C GLY A 158 -1.12 5.20 8.58
N VAL A 159 -1.93 4.17 8.85
CA VAL A 159 -3.28 4.01 8.32
C VAL A 159 -4.22 3.41 9.37
N ASP A 160 -5.54 3.50 9.14
CA ASP A 160 -6.53 2.96 10.07
C ASP A 160 -6.86 1.49 9.79
N ILE A 161 -6.90 1.09 8.52
CA ILE A 161 -7.21 -0.29 8.08
C ILE A 161 -6.33 -0.71 6.90
N LEU A 162 -6.03 -2.02 6.83
CA LEU A 162 -5.20 -2.65 5.81
C LEU A 162 -5.95 -3.82 5.15
N PRO A 163 -6.81 -3.59 4.14
CA PRO A 163 -7.58 -4.65 3.49
C PRO A 163 -6.71 -5.74 2.85
N LEU A 164 -5.52 -5.39 2.36
CA LEU A 164 -4.56 -6.30 1.75
C LEU A 164 -3.52 -6.85 2.74
N GLY A 165 -3.57 -6.47 4.03
CA GLY A 165 -2.55 -6.79 5.02
C GLY A 165 -2.30 -8.28 5.29
N ASN A 166 -3.24 -9.15 4.92
CA ASN A 166 -3.12 -10.61 4.98
C ASN A 166 -3.11 -11.28 3.59
N ILE A 167 -3.01 -10.51 2.51
CA ILE A 167 -3.02 -10.96 1.12
C ILE A 167 -1.59 -10.87 0.57
N LEU A 168 -1.07 -11.95 0.01
CA LEU A 168 0.26 -11.99 -0.60
C LEU A 168 0.29 -11.21 -1.92
N LYS A 169 1.47 -10.72 -2.32
CA LYS A 169 1.61 -9.95 -3.59
C LYS A 169 1.11 -10.72 -4.80
N SER A 170 1.38 -12.02 -4.87
CA SER A 170 0.86 -12.90 -5.93
C SER A 170 -0.67 -12.96 -5.95
N GLU A 171 -1.31 -12.97 -4.79
CA GLU A 171 -2.76 -12.97 -4.67
C GLU A 171 -3.37 -11.59 -5.01
N VAL A 172 -2.67 -10.49 -4.70
CA VAL A 172 -3.07 -9.14 -5.13
C VAL A 172 -3.10 -9.04 -6.65
N ILE A 173 -2.15 -9.64 -7.36
CA ILE A 173 -2.13 -9.72 -8.83
C ILE A 173 -3.37 -10.47 -9.35
N GLU A 174 -3.73 -11.62 -8.75
CA GLU A 174 -4.92 -12.38 -9.12
C GLU A 174 -6.22 -11.56 -8.89
N ILE A 175 -6.31 -10.87 -7.76
CA ILE A 175 -7.43 -9.97 -7.44
C ILE A 175 -7.49 -8.81 -8.45
N ALA A 176 -6.35 -8.23 -8.82
CA ALA A 176 -6.28 -7.14 -9.80
C ALA A 176 -6.79 -7.59 -11.19
N GLN A 177 -6.41 -8.77 -11.64
CA GLN A 177 -6.92 -9.38 -12.87
C GLN A 177 -8.43 -9.60 -12.80
N PHE A 178 -8.94 -10.12 -11.69
CA PHE A 178 -10.38 -10.33 -11.47
C PHE A 178 -11.17 -9.01 -11.45
N LEU A 179 -10.60 -7.96 -10.88
CA LEU A 179 -11.17 -6.61 -10.86
C LEU A 179 -10.94 -5.85 -12.17
N GLU A 180 -10.29 -6.48 -13.16
CA GLU A 180 -9.99 -5.89 -14.47
C GLU A 180 -9.15 -4.60 -14.38
N ILE A 181 -8.21 -4.52 -13.43
CA ILE A 181 -7.23 -3.43 -13.38
C ILE A 181 -6.47 -3.39 -14.72
N PRO A 182 -6.18 -2.19 -15.29
CA PRO A 182 -5.47 -2.06 -16.55
C PRO A 182 -4.15 -2.84 -16.58
N GLN A 183 -3.89 -3.53 -17.70
CA GLN A 183 -2.74 -4.44 -17.83
C GLN A 183 -1.40 -3.73 -17.67
N ASN A 184 -1.27 -2.47 -18.10
CA ASN A 184 -0.07 -1.67 -17.89
C ASN A 184 0.26 -1.47 -16.40
N ILE A 185 -0.77 -1.35 -15.53
CA ILE A 185 -0.58 -1.24 -14.07
C ILE A 185 -0.25 -2.61 -13.46
N ILE A 186 -0.88 -3.70 -13.94
CA ILE A 186 -0.59 -5.06 -13.45
C ILE A 186 0.85 -5.48 -13.78
N SER A 187 1.34 -5.14 -14.98
CA SER A 187 2.67 -5.55 -15.45
C SER A 187 3.79 -4.59 -15.03
N LYS A 188 3.45 -3.45 -14.41
CA LYS A 188 4.43 -2.47 -13.94
C LYS A 188 5.29 -3.07 -12.81
N PRO A 189 6.62 -2.95 -12.87
CA PRO A 189 7.48 -3.40 -11.77
C PRO A 189 7.09 -2.72 -10.45
N PRO A 190 6.95 -3.48 -9.35
CA PRO A 190 6.64 -2.91 -8.04
C PRO A 190 7.70 -1.89 -7.61
N SER A 191 7.25 -0.72 -7.15
CA SER A 191 8.13 0.36 -6.69
C SER A 191 7.46 1.19 -5.60
N GLY A 192 8.23 1.57 -4.59
CA GLY A 192 7.81 2.53 -3.56
C GLY A 192 7.66 3.96 -4.09
N GLY A 193 8.14 4.26 -5.30
CA GLY A 193 8.06 5.58 -5.92
C GLY A 193 8.75 6.68 -5.09
N LEU A 194 9.85 6.34 -4.41
CA LEU A 194 10.59 7.26 -3.56
C LEU A 194 11.70 8.01 -4.31
N TRP A 195 12.24 7.40 -5.38
CA TRP A 195 13.21 7.97 -6.32
C TRP A 195 13.09 7.31 -7.68
N GLU A 196 13.71 7.95 -8.67
CA GLU A 196 13.71 7.48 -10.06
C GLU A 196 14.37 6.10 -10.21
N ASN A 197 13.77 5.24 -11.04
CA ASN A 197 14.21 3.86 -11.31
C ASN A 197 14.32 2.95 -10.06
N GLN A 198 13.62 3.28 -8.98
CA GLN A 198 13.51 2.37 -7.83
C GLN A 198 12.68 1.15 -8.21
N THR A 199 13.15 -0.05 -7.83
CA THR A 199 12.32 -1.25 -7.79
C THR A 199 12.40 -1.88 -6.40
N ASP A 200 11.27 -2.41 -5.93
CA ASP A 200 11.19 -3.03 -4.60
C ASP A 200 12.13 -4.25 -4.50
N GLU A 201 12.17 -5.07 -5.56
CA GLU A 201 12.93 -6.32 -5.57
C GLU A 201 14.46 -6.06 -5.55
N GLU A 202 14.93 -5.02 -6.25
CA GLU A 202 16.35 -4.61 -6.17
C GLU A 202 16.70 -4.10 -4.77
N GLU A 203 15.83 -3.33 -4.14
CA GLU A 203 16.07 -2.79 -2.80
C GLU A 203 16.02 -3.87 -1.72
N MET A 204 15.08 -4.81 -1.84
CA MET A 204 14.96 -5.94 -0.92
C MET A 204 16.06 -6.99 -1.12
N GLY A 205 16.58 -7.12 -2.35
CA GLY A 205 17.57 -8.15 -2.73
C GLY A 205 16.98 -9.54 -2.97
N PHE A 206 15.65 -9.64 -3.12
CA PHE A 206 14.91 -10.85 -3.48
C PHE A 206 13.58 -10.49 -4.16
N SER A 207 13.02 -11.45 -4.90
CA SER A 207 11.75 -11.25 -5.60
C SER A 207 10.54 -11.48 -4.69
N TYR A 208 9.41 -10.85 -5.05
CA TYR A 208 8.11 -11.16 -4.40
C TYR A 208 7.73 -12.63 -4.52
N LYS A 209 8.10 -13.29 -5.62
CA LYS A 209 7.88 -14.73 -5.79
C LYS A 209 8.63 -15.55 -4.74
N GLN A 210 9.89 -15.22 -4.45
CA GLN A 210 10.66 -15.89 -3.41
C GLN A 210 10.09 -15.61 -2.01
N LEU A 211 9.73 -14.35 -1.74
CA LEU A 211 9.10 -13.96 -0.48
C LEU A 211 7.76 -14.65 -0.24
N ASP A 212 6.87 -14.64 -1.22
CA ASP A 212 5.56 -15.29 -1.12
C ASP A 212 5.69 -16.80 -0.93
N ASN A 213 6.65 -17.44 -1.60
CA ASN A 213 6.94 -18.86 -1.41
C ASN A 213 7.41 -19.14 0.03
N PHE A 214 8.32 -18.32 0.56
CA PHE A 214 8.76 -18.42 1.96
C PHE A 214 7.59 -18.24 2.94
N LEU A 215 6.72 -17.25 2.71
CA LEU A 215 5.58 -16.97 3.59
C LEU A 215 4.48 -18.06 3.53
N LYS A 216 4.41 -18.82 2.44
CA LYS A 216 3.49 -19.97 2.28
C LYS A 216 4.03 -21.25 2.91
N ASN A 217 5.31 -21.54 2.68
CA ASN A 217 5.91 -22.85 2.95
C ASN A 217 6.86 -22.88 4.16
N GLY A 218 7.25 -21.69 4.66
CA GLY A 218 8.17 -21.56 5.81
C GLY A 218 9.65 -21.66 5.47
N GLU A 219 9.99 -22.10 4.24
CA GLU A 219 11.37 -22.25 3.78
C GLU A 219 11.50 -22.04 2.27
N ILE A 220 12.72 -21.76 1.83
CA ILE A 220 13.11 -21.74 0.41
C ILE A 220 14.47 -22.39 0.23
N THR A 221 14.74 -22.87 -0.99
CA THR A 221 15.98 -23.59 -1.31
C THR A 221 17.21 -22.71 -1.18
N ASP A 222 17.11 -21.45 -1.56
CA ASP A 222 18.19 -20.47 -1.44
C ASP A 222 18.31 -19.94 0.01
N LYS A 223 19.22 -20.52 0.77
CA LYS A 223 19.48 -20.18 2.17
C LYS A 223 20.01 -18.75 2.37
N LYS A 224 20.62 -18.14 1.36
CA LYS A 224 21.06 -16.73 1.41
C LYS A 224 19.85 -15.80 1.41
N THR A 225 18.93 -16.01 0.49
CA THR A 225 17.67 -15.24 0.41
C THR A 225 16.80 -15.47 1.64
N GLU A 226 16.69 -16.71 2.13
CA GLU A 226 15.97 -17.02 3.38
C GLU A 226 16.49 -16.21 4.56
N LYS A 227 17.82 -16.19 4.75
CA LYS A 227 18.48 -15.42 5.82
C LYS A 227 18.21 -13.91 5.68
N LEU A 228 18.22 -13.39 4.46
CA LEU A 228 17.93 -11.97 4.20
C LEU A 228 16.47 -11.62 4.58
N ILE A 229 15.50 -12.43 4.15
CA ILE A 229 14.08 -12.28 4.51
C ILE A 229 13.90 -12.29 6.03
N LEU A 230 14.50 -13.25 6.72
CA LEU A 230 14.43 -13.35 8.18
C LEU A 230 15.04 -12.13 8.87
N THR A 231 16.19 -11.66 8.39
CA THR A 231 16.87 -10.46 8.93
C THR A 231 16.01 -9.22 8.78
N MET A 232 15.44 -8.99 7.58
CA MET A 232 14.53 -7.85 7.34
C MET A 232 13.27 -7.95 8.21
N SER A 233 12.69 -9.13 8.30
CA SER A 233 11.52 -9.37 9.14
C SER A 233 11.81 -9.05 10.61
N GLN A 234 12.93 -9.54 11.18
CA GLN A 234 13.29 -9.31 12.56
C GLN A 234 13.63 -7.85 12.86
N SER A 235 14.44 -7.21 12.02
CA SER A 235 14.85 -5.81 12.23
C SER A 235 13.67 -4.83 12.14
N SER A 236 12.61 -5.19 11.41
CA SER A 236 11.43 -4.36 11.19
C SER A 236 10.25 -4.61 12.14
N VAL A 237 10.39 -5.50 13.14
CA VAL A 237 9.31 -5.81 14.12
C VAL A 237 8.72 -4.55 14.75
N HIS A 238 9.58 -3.56 15.09
CA HIS A 238 9.15 -2.29 15.66
C HIS A 238 8.23 -1.46 14.75
N LYS A 239 8.22 -1.73 13.44
CA LYS A 239 7.33 -1.03 12.49
C LYS A 239 5.90 -1.57 12.56
N ARG A 240 5.73 -2.86 12.86
CA ARG A 240 4.44 -3.58 12.88
C ARG A 240 3.74 -3.56 14.23
N ASN A 241 4.48 -3.30 15.29
CA ASN A 241 3.95 -3.32 16.65
C ASN A 241 3.64 -1.91 17.15
N ARG A 242 2.69 -1.82 18.08
CA ARG A 242 2.50 -0.59 18.85
C ARG A 242 3.77 -0.24 19.62
N PRO A 243 4.07 1.05 19.85
CA PRO A 243 5.17 1.43 20.71
C PRO A 243 5.09 0.70 22.06
N PRO A 244 6.18 0.04 22.51
CA PRO A 244 6.17 -0.62 23.79
C PRO A 244 6.03 0.41 24.91
N ALA A 245 5.20 0.10 25.91
CA ALA A 245 5.03 0.92 27.11
C ALA A 245 5.71 0.25 28.30
N PHE A 246 6.36 1.05 29.14
CA PHE A 246 6.97 0.56 30.39
C PHE A 246 5.89 0.05 31.34
N LYS A 247 6.16 -1.09 31.97
CA LYS A 247 5.30 -1.67 33.02
C LYS A 247 6.12 -1.87 34.28
N PHE A 248 5.62 -1.38 35.41
CA PHE A 248 6.21 -1.74 36.71
C PHE A 248 6.04 -3.24 36.97
N LYS A 249 7.09 -3.87 37.46
CA LYS A 249 6.93 -5.22 38.02
C LYS A 249 6.06 -5.08 39.27
N LYS A 250 5.00 -5.86 39.33
CA LYS A 250 4.22 -6.03 40.56
C LYS A 250 5.01 -6.82 41.59
#